data_cfabc02ae2544e3541a5708b1dc61b6a
#
_entry.id   cfabc02ae2544e3541a5708b1dc61b6a
#
_cell.length_a   1.000
_cell.length_b   1.000
_cell.length_c   1.000
_cell.angle_alpha   90.00
_cell.angle_beta   90.00
_cell.angle_gamma   90.00
#
_symmetry.space_group_name_H-M   'P 1'
#
loop_
_entity.id
_entity.type
_entity.pdbx_description
1 polymer ?
#
loop_
_entity_poly.entity_id
_entity_poly.type
_entity_poly.pdbx_seq_one_letter_code
_entity_poly.pdbx_strand_id
1 'polypeptide(L)'
;MLSEDDLEQQCLQWFAVQGWEVLHGPDIAPDGDNPLRASFHDVFLRPVMLEQLQTINPHLPVAVLEEVILRIAHAQSPDLVVSNKAFHHLLLDGVPVEYKQEDKVIHDKALLMDFNRTANNRFMVVN
;
A
#
# COMPACT_ATOMS: atom_id res chain seq x y z
N MET A 1 -15.09 23.61 -23.90
CA MET A 1 -15.77 22.54 -23.13
C MET A 1 -14.71 21.70 -22.45
N LEU A 2 -14.87 21.42 -21.17
CA LEU A 2 -13.96 20.55 -20.43
C LEU A 2 -14.15 19.09 -20.89
N SER A 3 -13.05 18.44 -21.25
CA SER A 3 -13.03 17.02 -21.52
C SER A 3 -12.83 16.22 -20.22
N GLU A 4 -13.02 14.91 -20.30
CA GLU A 4 -12.71 14.01 -19.17
C GLU A 4 -11.23 14.09 -18.79
N ASP A 5 -10.36 14.18 -19.79
CA ASP A 5 -8.92 14.33 -19.57
C ASP A 5 -8.59 15.66 -18.85
N ASP A 6 -9.25 16.76 -19.22
CA ASP A 6 -9.04 18.05 -18.54
C ASP A 6 -9.42 17.95 -17.05
N LEU A 7 -10.51 17.26 -16.72
CA LEU A 7 -10.94 17.06 -15.34
C LEU A 7 -9.95 16.17 -14.57
N GLU A 8 -9.49 15.10 -15.21
CA GLU A 8 -8.50 14.20 -14.61
C GLU A 8 -7.21 14.94 -14.29
N GLN A 9 -6.67 15.69 -15.25
CA GLN A 9 -5.45 16.50 -15.05
C GLN A 9 -5.63 17.52 -13.94
N GLN A 10 -6.79 18.15 -13.86
CA GLN A 10 -7.09 19.11 -12.79
C GLN A 10 -7.11 18.42 -11.42
N CYS A 11 -7.69 17.24 -11.30
CA CYS A 11 -7.69 16.47 -10.05
C CYS A 11 -6.27 16.07 -9.63
N LEU A 12 -5.46 15.60 -10.57
CA LEU A 12 -4.06 15.25 -10.32
C LEU A 12 -3.27 16.45 -9.81
N GLN A 13 -3.50 17.64 -10.39
CA GLN A 13 -2.86 18.87 -9.95
C GLN A 13 -3.25 19.24 -8.51
N TRP A 14 -4.51 19.06 -8.13
CA TRP A 14 -4.96 19.29 -6.75
C TRP A 14 -4.27 18.37 -5.75
N PHE A 15 -4.11 17.10 -6.10
CA PHE A 15 -3.36 16.15 -5.27
C PHE A 15 -1.89 16.56 -5.14
N ALA A 16 -1.25 16.95 -6.24
CA ALA A 16 0.14 17.39 -6.25
C ALA A 16 0.36 18.62 -5.34
N VAL A 17 -0.55 19.59 -5.36
CA VAL A 17 -0.49 20.78 -4.50
C VAL A 17 -0.57 20.41 -3.02
N GLN A 18 -1.27 19.32 -2.68
CA GLN A 18 -1.38 18.82 -1.31
C GLN A 18 -0.22 17.91 -0.90
N GLY A 19 0.78 17.73 -1.75
CA GLY A 19 1.97 16.94 -1.44
C GLY A 19 1.91 15.47 -1.85
N TRP A 20 0.88 15.06 -2.58
CA TRP A 20 0.80 13.70 -3.12
C TRP A 20 1.74 13.53 -4.32
N GLU A 21 2.36 12.35 -4.42
CA GLU A 21 3.08 11.97 -5.63
C GLU A 21 2.08 11.63 -6.72
N VAL A 22 2.24 12.23 -7.89
CA VAL A 22 1.43 11.93 -9.07
C VAL A 22 2.22 11.01 -10.00
N LEU A 23 1.68 9.84 -10.29
CA LEU A 23 2.26 8.87 -11.20
C LEU A 23 1.36 8.67 -12.41
N HIS A 24 2.00 8.45 -13.55
CA HIS A 24 1.31 8.11 -14.79
C HIS A 24 1.21 6.59 -14.91
N GLY A 25 -0.03 6.07 -14.99
CA GLY A 25 -0.30 4.63 -15.01
C GLY A 25 0.51 3.85 -16.06
N PRO A 26 0.58 4.31 -17.32
CA PRO A 26 1.40 3.64 -18.33
C PRO A 26 2.89 3.50 -17.99
N ASP A 27 3.46 4.46 -17.27
CA ASP A 27 4.89 4.41 -16.90
C ASP A 27 5.20 3.34 -15.86
N ILE A 28 4.25 3.08 -14.95
CA ILE A 28 4.40 2.09 -13.88
C ILE A 28 3.82 0.72 -14.22
N ALA A 29 3.21 0.59 -15.39
CA ALA A 29 2.70 -0.68 -15.89
C ALA A 29 3.82 -1.68 -16.16
N PRO A 30 3.54 -3.00 -16.27
CA PRO A 30 4.56 -4.02 -16.50
C PRO A 30 5.44 -3.78 -17.73
N ASP A 31 4.90 -3.11 -18.74
CA ASP A 31 5.59 -2.74 -20.00
C ASP A 31 6.02 -1.26 -20.04
N GLY A 32 5.91 -0.55 -18.93
CA GLY A 32 6.28 0.87 -18.83
C GLY A 32 7.78 1.10 -18.58
N ASP A 33 8.16 2.36 -18.57
CA ASP A 33 9.55 2.76 -18.38
C ASP A 33 10.06 2.57 -16.94
N ASN A 34 9.15 2.60 -15.97
CA ASN A 34 9.48 2.42 -14.55
C ASN A 34 8.43 1.51 -13.89
N PRO A 35 8.43 0.21 -14.21
CA PRO A 35 7.38 -0.69 -13.77
C PRO A 35 7.40 -0.87 -12.26
N LEU A 36 6.25 -0.64 -11.63
CA LEU A 36 5.99 -0.89 -10.22
C LEU A 36 5.01 -2.06 -10.03
N ARG A 37 4.48 -2.61 -11.13
CA ARG A 37 3.58 -3.76 -11.18
C ARG A 37 4.21 -4.85 -12.04
N ALA A 38 4.15 -6.08 -11.57
CA ALA A 38 4.62 -7.24 -12.34
C ALA A 38 3.58 -7.70 -13.37
N SER A 39 2.30 -7.42 -13.13
CA SER A 39 1.17 -7.83 -13.96
C SER A 39 0.11 -6.73 -13.97
N PHE A 40 -0.66 -6.62 -15.06
CA PHE A 40 -1.82 -5.74 -15.13
C PHE A 40 -2.93 -6.12 -14.15
N HIS A 41 -2.92 -7.34 -13.63
CA HIS A 41 -3.86 -7.80 -12.60
C HIS A 41 -3.46 -7.41 -11.18
N ASP A 42 -2.23 -6.93 -10.98
CA ASP A 42 -1.77 -6.51 -9.66
C ASP A 42 -2.48 -5.23 -9.23
N VAL A 43 -3.16 -5.30 -8.10
CA VAL A 43 -3.83 -4.16 -7.48
C VAL A 43 -2.86 -3.37 -6.61
N PHE A 44 -1.90 -4.06 -5.98
CA PHE A 44 -0.93 -3.46 -5.10
C PHE A 44 0.41 -3.23 -5.81
N LEU A 45 1.03 -2.09 -5.53
CA LEU A 45 2.40 -1.80 -5.94
C LEU A 45 3.36 -2.43 -4.93
N ARG A 46 3.62 -3.72 -5.06
CA ARG A 46 4.35 -4.51 -4.07
C ARG A 46 5.71 -3.95 -3.66
N PRO A 47 6.57 -3.47 -4.60
CA PRO A 47 7.87 -2.89 -4.21
C PRO A 47 7.72 -1.66 -3.33
N VAL A 48 6.77 -0.77 -3.66
CA VAL A 48 6.48 0.43 -2.88
C VAL A 48 5.92 0.05 -1.51
N MET A 49 5.00 -0.91 -1.48
CA MET A 49 4.39 -1.39 -0.24
C MET A 49 5.42 -1.98 0.70
N LEU A 50 6.33 -2.82 0.22
CA LEU A 50 7.39 -3.41 1.04
C LEU A 50 8.31 -2.33 1.62
N GLU A 51 8.74 -1.38 0.80
CA GLU A 51 9.56 -0.25 1.23
C GLU A 51 8.88 0.55 2.34
N GLN A 52 7.59 0.85 2.16
CA GLN A 52 6.82 1.60 3.15
C GLN A 52 6.58 0.82 4.43
N LEU A 53 6.30 -0.47 4.33
CA LEU A 53 6.16 -1.32 5.52
C LEU A 53 7.46 -1.38 6.32
N GLN A 54 8.62 -1.44 5.66
CA GLN A 54 9.92 -1.38 6.31
C GLN A 54 10.15 -0.03 7.01
N THR A 55 9.75 1.06 6.37
CA THR A 55 9.88 2.41 6.95
C THR A 55 9.01 2.57 8.20
N ILE A 56 7.77 2.08 8.16
CA ILE A 56 6.82 2.20 9.26
C ILE A 56 7.10 1.19 10.38
N ASN A 57 7.63 0.00 10.03
CA ASN A 57 7.92 -1.09 10.97
C ASN A 57 9.39 -1.50 10.92
N PRO A 58 10.33 -0.62 11.29
CA PRO A 58 11.77 -0.92 11.15
C PRO A 58 12.26 -2.08 12.02
N HIS A 59 11.49 -2.44 13.05
CA HIS A 59 11.80 -3.53 13.98
C HIS A 59 11.36 -4.91 13.48
N LEU A 60 10.52 -4.98 12.45
CA LEU A 60 10.02 -6.25 11.94
C LEU A 60 10.93 -6.85 10.86
N PRO A 61 11.15 -8.18 10.87
CA PRO A 61 11.91 -8.84 9.82
C PRO A 61 11.23 -8.71 8.44
N VAL A 62 12.02 -8.61 7.39
CA VAL A 62 11.52 -8.48 6.00
C VAL A 62 10.58 -9.64 5.63
N ALA A 63 10.93 -10.87 6.01
CA ALA A 63 10.10 -12.04 5.74
C ALA A 63 8.69 -11.92 6.34
N VAL A 64 8.58 -11.32 7.53
CA VAL A 64 7.29 -11.05 8.18
C VAL A 64 6.48 -10.03 7.38
N LEU A 65 7.12 -8.97 6.89
CA LEU A 65 6.47 -7.94 6.07
C LEU A 65 6.01 -8.49 4.72
N GLU A 66 6.79 -9.36 4.10
CA GLU A 66 6.39 -10.05 2.86
C GLU A 66 5.14 -10.92 3.07
N GLU A 67 5.07 -11.62 4.20
CA GLU A 67 3.89 -12.40 4.58
C GLU A 67 2.67 -11.50 4.80
N VAL A 68 2.85 -10.34 5.43
CA VAL A 68 1.79 -9.34 5.60
C VAL A 68 1.22 -8.90 4.25
N ILE A 69 2.08 -8.62 3.27
CA ILE A 69 1.66 -8.25 1.91
C ILE A 69 0.79 -9.34 1.29
N LEU A 70 1.19 -10.60 1.41
CA LEU A 70 0.40 -11.73 0.91
C LEU A 70 -0.96 -11.82 1.60
N ARG A 71 -1.02 -11.61 2.90
CA ARG A 71 -2.27 -11.66 3.66
C ARG A 71 -3.25 -10.56 3.25
N ILE A 72 -2.79 -9.33 3.09
CA ILE A 72 -3.66 -8.22 2.70
C ILE A 72 -4.06 -8.28 1.22
N ALA A 73 -3.26 -8.93 0.38
CA ALA A 73 -3.57 -9.12 -1.04
C ALA A 73 -4.69 -10.14 -1.28
N HIS A 74 -4.94 -11.03 -0.32
CA HIS A 74 -6.01 -12.02 -0.42
C HIS A 74 -7.32 -11.48 0.15
N ALA A 75 -8.40 -11.61 -0.62
CA ALA A 75 -9.74 -11.28 -0.14
C ALA A 75 -10.14 -12.19 1.02
N GLN A 76 -10.63 -11.60 2.09
CA GLN A 76 -11.08 -12.35 3.28
C GLN A 76 -12.43 -13.03 3.06
N SER A 77 -13.20 -12.58 2.08
CA SER A 77 -14.52 -13.07 1.76
C SER A 77 -14.84 -12.77 0.29
N PRO A 78 -15.67 -13.58 -0.39
CA PRO A 78 -16.20 -13.23 -1.69
C PRO A 78 -17.17 -12.04 -1.65
N ASP A 79 -17.70 -11.70 -0.48
CA ASP A 79 -18.53 -10.50 -0.27
C ASP A 79 -17.61 -9.26 -0.16
N LEU A 80 -17.77 -8.32 -1.09
CA LEU A 80 -16.94 -7.11 -1.15
C LEU A 80 -17.09 -6.21 0.07
N VAL A 81 -18.31 -6.10 0.62
CA VAL A 81 -18.56 -5.28 1.81
C VAL A 81 -17.82 -5.85 3.02
N VAL A 82 -17.87 -7.16 3.21
CA VAL A 82 -17.17 -7.86 4.30
C VAL A 82 -15.66 -7.73 4.13
N SER A 83 -15.14 -7.95 2.92
CA SER A 83 -13.70 -7.82 2.62
C SER A 83 -13.20 -6.40 2.82
N ASN A 84 -13.94 -5.39 2.37
CA ASN A 84 -13.57 -3.98 2.53
C ASN A 84 -13.55 -3.57 4.00
N LYS A 85 -14.53 -4.02 4.78
CA LYS A 85 -14.58 -3.77 6.22
C LYS A 85 -13.41 -4.42 6.95
N ALA A 86 -13.06 -5.66 6.60
CA ALA A 86 -11.92 -6.37 7.17
C ALA A 86 -10.61 -5.64 6.83
N PHE A 87 -10.42 -5.23 5.59
CA PHE A 87 -9.24 -4.45 5.19
C PHE A 87 -9.16 -3.11 5.93
N HIS A 88 -10.27 -2.43 6.10
CA HIS A 88 -10.32 -1.17 6.84
C HIS A 88 -9.85 -1.35 8.30
N HIS A 89 -10.26 -2.44 8.95
CA HIS A 89 -9.76 -2.77 10.29
C HIS A 89 -8.25 -3.00 10.32
N LEU A 90 -7.70 -3.72 9.34
CA LEU A 90 -6.26 -3.91 9.22
C LEU A 90 -5.52 -2.58 9.02
N LEU A 91 -6.10 -1.68 8.23
CA LEU A 91 -5.52 -0.36 7.98
C LEU A 91 -5.45 0.49 9.26
N LEU A 92 -6.48 0.42 10.11
CA LEU A 92 -6.55 1.18 11.36
C LEU A 92 -5.73 0.54 12.48
N ASP A 93 -5.82 -0.78 12.64
CA ASP A 93 -5.32 -1.50 13.81
C ASP A 93 -3.97 -2.20 13.57
N GLY A 94 -3.57 -2.33 12.32
CA GLY A 94 -2.41 -3.12 11.93
C GLY A 94 -2.74 -4.60 11.73
N VAL A 95 -1.79 -5.32 11.18
CA VAL A 95 -1.90 -6.76 10.88
C VAL A 95 -1.20 -7.54 11.98
N PRO A 96 -1.90 -8.42 12.71
CA PRO A 96 -1.25 -9.27 13.72
C PRO A 96 -0.20 -10.17 13.08
N VAL A 97 0.99 -10.18 13.64
CA VAL A 97 2.12 -10.99 13.19
C VAL A 97 2.71 -11.79 14.33
N GLU A 98 3.31 -12.91 14.00
CA GLU A 98 4.01 -13.77 14.92
C GLU A 98 5.31 -14.23 14.27
N TYR A 99 6.42 -14.11 14.99
CA TYR A 99 7.72 -14.55 14.50
C TYR A 99 8.63 -14.98 15.65
N LYS A 100 9.67 -15.74 15.33
CA LYS A 100 10.67 -16.17 16.32
C LYS A 100 11.86 -15.26 16.32
N GLN A 101 12.29 -14.85 17.51
CA GLN A 101 13.52 -14.14 17.74
C GLN A 101 14.22 -14.75 18.97
N GLU A 102 15.45 -15.23 18.78
CA GLU A 102 16.24 -15.88 19.86
C GLU A 102 15.46 -16.98 20.60
N ASP A 103 14.83 -17.90 19.83
CA ASP A 103 14.00 -19.01 20.30
C ASP A 103 12.72 -18.59 21.06
N LYS A 104 12.40 -17.31 21.07
CA LYS A 104 11.15 -16.78 21.63
C LYS A 104 10.18 -16.47 20.51
N VAL A 105 8.92 -16.81 20.75
CA VAL A 105 7.81 -16.42 19.88
C VAL A 105 7.38 -15.00 20.26
N ILE A 106 7.42 -14.08 19.30
CA ILE A 106 7.01 -12.69 19.47
C ILE A 106 5.70 -12.46 18.76
N HIS A 107 4.73 -11.89 19.49
CA HIS A 107 3.46 -11.43 18.96
C HIS A 107 3.51 -9.91 18.83
N ASP A 108 3.23 -9.40 17.64
CA ASP A 108 3.30 -7.97 17.35
C ASP A 108 2.26 -7.61 16.30
N LYS A 109 2.25 -6.36 15.90
CA LYS A 109 1.42 -5.86 14.81
C LYS A 109 2.29 -5.15 13.78
N ALA A 110 2.05 -5.45 12.50
CA ALA A 110 2.60 -4.67 11.41
C ALA A 110 1.64 -3.53 11.09
N LEU A 111 2.08 -2.30 11.28
CA LEU A 111 1.27 -1.13 10.96
C LEU A 111 1.29 -0.86 9.46
N LEU A 112 0.12 -0.63 8.87
CA LEU A 112 -0.01 -0.28 7.46
C LEU A 112 0.06 1.23 7.22
N MET A 113 -0.29 2.02 8.23
CA MET A 113 -0.18 3.48 8.22
C MET A 113 0.41 3.97 9.53
N ASP A 114 1.17 5.05 9.46
CA ASP A 114 1.67 5.75 10.64
C ASP A 114 0.76 6.94 10.94
N PHE A 115 -0.12 6.79 11.94
CA PHE A 115 -1.03 7.85 12.37
C PHE A 115 -0.37 8.86 13.31
N ASN A 116 0.79 8.50 13.90
CA ASN A 116 1.51 9.38 14.81
C ASN A 116 2.45 10.33 14.08
N ARG A 117 3.16 9.80 13.08
CA ARG A 117 4.06 10.56 12.21
C ARG A 117 3.60 10.43 10.77
N THR A 118 2.64 11.24 10.39
CA THR A 118 2.00 11.16 9.06
C THR A 118 2.98 11.38 7.91
N ALA A 119 4.09 12.09 8.15
CA ALA A 119 5.16 12.29 7.16
C ALA A 119 5.90 10.98 6.78
N ASN A 120 5.79 9.92 7.59
CA ASN A 120 6.35 8.61 7.27
C ASN A 120 5.52 7.87 6.21
N ASN A 121 4.29 8.28 5.97
CA ASN A 121 3.43 7.71 4.95
C ASN A 121 3.76 8.31 3.58
N ARG A 122 3.61 7.49 2.56
CA ARG A 122 3.79 7.89 1.17
C ARG A 122 2.43 7.89 0.49
N PHE A 123 1.97 9.06 0.09
CA PHE A 123 0.69 9.22 -0.59
C PHE A 123 0.91 9.38 -2.08
N MET A 124 0.30 8.49 -2.85
CA MET A 124 0.45 8.41 -4.30
C MET A 124 -0.91 8.41 -4.96
N VAL A 125 -1.02 9.10 -6.08
CA VAL A 125 -2.17 9.06 -6.96
C VAL A 125 -1.72 8.67 -8.36
N VAL A 126 -2.45 7.74 -8.97
CA VAL A 126 -2.11 7.18 -10.28
C VAL A 126 -3.32 7.35 -11.20
N ASN A 127 -3.09 7.87 -12.40
CA ASN A 127 -4.15 7.99 -13.42
C ASN A 127 -4.21 6.77 -14.34
#